data_51a6b488282eb75b8edf270c226aa74a
#
_entry.id   51a6b488282eb75b8edf270c226aa74a
#
_cell.length_a   1.000
_cell.length_b   1.000
_cell.length_c   1.000
_cell.angle_alpha   90.00
_cell.angle_beta   90.00
_cell.angle_gamma   90.00
#
_symmetry.space_group_name_H-M   'P 1'
#
loop_
_entity.id
_entity.type
_entity.pdbx_description
1 polymer ?
#
loop_
_entity_poly.entity_id
_entity_poly.type
_entity_poly.pdbx_seq_one_letter_code
_entity_poly.pdbx_strand_id
1 'polypeptide(L)'
;MLDASAILALLNNEPGADKLTLELLSNSASSTVNLAEVQAKLVGLGVLPDEAWEDCLSPIRDAVPFTEEQAKLAGTLVVQTRSLGLSLGDRACLALGLTLKAAVYTADKSWKNLKLGLRIHIIR
;
A
#
# COMPACT_ATOMS: atom_id res chain seq x y z
N MET A 1 -6.91 -2.87 0.73
CA MET A 1 -5.57 -2.42 1.16
C MET A 1 -4.95 -1.57 0.08
N LEU A 2 -4.45 -0.42 0.44
CA LEU A 2 -3.71 0.45 -0.47
C LEU A 2 -2.22 0.33 -0.18
N ASP A 3 -1.42 0.10 -1.21
CA ASP A 3 0.03 0.20 -1.08
C ASP A 3 0.49 1.67 -1.22
N ALA A 4 1.78 1.91 -1.03
CA ALA A 4 2.33 3.26 -1.13
C ALA A 4 2.09 3.89 -2.50
N SER A 5 2.19 3.10 -3.58
CA SER A 5 2.01 3.61 -4.94
C SER A 5 0.59 4.09 -5.21
N ALA A 6 -0.41 3.39 -4.66
CA ALA A 6 -1.81 3.79 -4.79
C ALA A 6 -2.08 5.09 -4.04
N ILE A 7 -1.56 5.22 -2.82
CA ILE A 7 -1.71 6.46 -2.03
C ILE A 7 -1.03 7.64 -2.73
N LEU A 8 0.19 7.43 -3.23
CA LEU A 8 0.91 8.48 -3.97
C LEU A 8 0.18 8.88 -5.24
N ALA A 9 -0.44 7.92 -5.95
CA ALA A 9 -1.24 8.24 -7.12
C ALA A 9 -2.39 9.18 -6.78
N LEU A 10 -3.06 8.95 -5.64
CA LEU A 10 -4.11 9.85 -5.17
C LEU A 10 -3.57 11.24 -4.83
N LEU A 11 -2.52 11.31 -4.05
CA LEU A 11 -1.98 12.58 -3.58
C LEU A 11 -1.39 13.42 -4.72
N ASN A 12 -0.83 12.77 -5.73
CA ASN A 12 -0.20 13.42 -6.87
C ASN A 12 -1.12 13.49 -8.10
N ASN A 13 -2.38 13.05 -7.97
CA ASN A 13 -3.34 13.01 -9.06
C ASN A 13 -2.77 12.30 -10.31
N GLU A 14 -2.17 11.14 -10.10
CA GLU A 14 -1.57 10.33 -11.17
C GLU A 14 -2.62 9.49 -11.90
N PRO A 15 -2.30 8.97 -13.09
CA PRO A 15 -3.22 8.09 -13.83
C PRO A 15 -3.67 6.90 -12.97
N GLY A 16 -4.98 6.63 -12.98
CA GLY A 16 -5.57 5.56 -12.19
C GLY A 16 -6.14 5.98 -10.85
N ALA A 17 -5.80 7.20 -10.36
CA ALA A 17 -6.31 7.70 -9.09
C ALA A 17 -7.85 7.74 -9.04
N ASP A 18 -8.49 7.99 -10.17
CA ASP A 18 -9.95 8.04 -10.29
C ASP A 18 -10.63 6.69 -10.01
N LYS A 19 -9.90 5.60 -10.10
CA LYS A 19 -10.42 4.27 -9.75
C LYS A 19 -10.58 4.08 -8.25
N LEU A 20 -9.89 4.89 -7.46
CA LEU A 20 -10.00 4.89 -6.00
C LEU A 20 -11.11 5.85 -5.60
N THR A 21 -12.34 5.35 -5.64
CA THR A 21 -13.54 6.15 -5.35
C THR A 21 -13.66 6.50 -3.87
N LEU A 22 -14.46 7.51 -3.54
CA LEU A 22 -14.70 7.88 -2.14
C LEU A 22 -15.30 6.72 -1.35
N GLU A 23 -16.18 5.94 -1.96
CA GLU A 23 -16.76 4.76 -1.31
C GLU A 23 -15.68 3.73 -0.97
N LEU A 24 -14.80 3.44 -1.93
CA LEU A 24 -13.69 2.51 -1.71
C LEU A 24 -12.78 3.05 -0.59
N LEU A 25 -12.41 4.31 -0.66
CA LEU A 25 -11.50 4.93 0.31
C LEU A 25 -12.09 4.96 1.72
N SER A 26 -13.39 5.15 1.87
CA SER A 26 -14.04 5.14 3.17
C SER A 26 -13.97 3.79 3.88
N ASN A 27 -13.65 2.72 3.16
CA ASN A 27 -13.48 1.37 3.69
C ASN A 27 -12.04 0.86 3.55
N SER A 28 -11.11 1.75 3.27
CA SER A 28 -9.73 1.35 2.97
C SER A 28 -8.83 1.36 4.20
N ALA A 29 -7.74 0.63 4.09
CA ALA A 29 -6.70 0.58 5.10
C ALA A 29 -5.32 0.51 4.44
N SER A 30 -4.29 0.86 5.18
CA SER A 30 -2.91 0.72 4.73
C SER A 30 -2.03 0.33 5.92
N SER A 31 -0.99 -0.44 5.64
CA SER A 31 0.01 -0.77 6.64
C SER A 31 0.81 0.47 7.01
N THR A 32 1.19 0.59 8.28
CA THR A 32 2.06 1.68 8.73
C THR A 32 3.41 1.70 7.99
N VAL A 33 3.87 0.57 7.46
CA VAL A 33 5.07 0.53 6.61
C VAL A 33 4.83 1.32 5.32
N ASN A 34 3.70 1.10 4.67
CA ASN A 34 3.37 1.82 3.43
C ASN A 34 3.17 3.31 3.69
N LEU A 35 2.56 3.66 4.82
CA LEU A 35 2.39 5.05 5.20
C LEU A 35 3.74 5.74 5.44
N ALA A 36 4.68 5.04 6.08
CA ALA A 36 6.03 5.57 6.28
C ALA A 36 6.75 5.81 4.95
N GLU A 37 6.55 4.93 3.97
CA GLU A 37 7.13 5.12 2.64
C GLU A 37 6.56 6.37 1.94
N VAL A 38 5.24 6.56 2.04
CA VAL A 38 4.59 7.76 1.48
C VAL A 38 5.09 9.01 2.18
N GLN A 39 5.12 9.00 3.52
CA GLN A 39 5.63 10.12 4.30
C GLN A 39 7.07 10.46 3.91
N ALA A 40 7.93 9.45 3.78
CA ALA A 40 9.33 9.66 3.43
C ALA A 40 9.46 10.35 2.06
N LYS A 41 8.64 9.98 1.10
CA LYS A 41 8.65 10.64 -0.21
C LYS A 41 8.19 12.09 -0.13
N LEU A 42 7.14 12.38 0.61
CA LEU A 42 6.63 13.73 0.78
C LEU A 42 7.65 14.62 1.51
N VAL A 43 8.25 14.10 2.57
CA VAL A 43 9.30 14.82 3.31
C VAL A 43 10.50 15.09 2.41
N GLY A 44 10.88 14.10 1.61
CA GLY A 44 11.97 14.26 0.63
C GLY A 44 11.69 15.34 -0.42
N LEU A 45 10.42 15.66 -0.66
CA LEU A 45 10.01 16.74 -1.56
C LEU A 45 9.83 18.08 -0.85
N GLY A 46 10.11 18.15 0.45
CA GLY A 46 10.07 19.39 1.21
C GLY A 46 8.82 19.59 2.06
N VAL A 47 7.92 18.61 2.12
CA VAL A 47 6.74 18.70 3.00
C VAL A 47 7.17 18.51 4.44
N LEU A 48 6.62 19.31 5.37
CA LEU A 48 6.93 19.16 6.79
C LEU A 48 6.45 17.80 7.30
N PRO A 49 7.20 17.13 8.20
CA PRO A 49 6.88 15.76 8.64
C PRO A 49 5.46 15.54 9.14
N ASP A 50 4.95 16.43 10.00
CA ASP A 50 3.60 16.29 10.54
C ASP A 50 2.53 16.48 9.45
N GLU A 51 2.74 17.44 8.56
CA GLU A 51 1.86 17.67 7.42
C GLU A 51 1.88 16.47 6.46
N ALA A 52 3.06 15.93 6.19
CA ALA A 52 3.21 14.74 5.35
C ALA A 52 2.45 13.54 5.93
N TRP A 53 2.52 13.35 7.24
CA TRP A 53 1.80 12.29 7.92
C TRP A 53 0.29 12.45 7.80
N GLU A 54 -0.22 13.67 8.03
CA GLU A 54 -1.63 13.99 7.85
C GLU A 54 -2.09 13.70 6.42
N ASP A 55 -1.27 14.06 5.43
CA ASP A 55 -1.56 13.81 4.02
C ASP A 55 -1.64 12.31 3.73
N CYS A 56 -0.77 11.51 4.34
CA CYS A 56 -0.81 10.05 4.20
C CYS A 56 -2.10 9.45 4.72
N LEU A 57 -2.59 9.97 5.84
CA LEU A 57 -3.79 9.44 6.50
C LEU A 57 -5.08 9.88 5.84
N SER A 58 -5.07 11.03 5.16
CA SER A 58 -6.29 11.64 4.64
C SER A 58 -7.14 10.74 3.73
N PRO A 59 -6.55 9.92 2.82
CA PRO A 59 -7.38 9.11 1.92
C PRO A 59 -7.87 7.80 2.52
N ILE A 60 -7.31 7.33 3.62
CA ILE A 60 -7.63 6.01 4.17
C ILE A 60 -8.48 6.10 5.43
N ARG A 61 -9.20 5.02 5.71
CA ARG A 61 -9.96 4.89 6.95
C ARG A 61 -9.08 4.45 8.12
N ASP A 62 -8.27 3.40 7.92
CA ASP A 62 -7.50 2.78 9.00
C ASP A 62 -6.01 2.68 8.66
N ALA A 63 -5.18 3.18 9.56
CA ALA A 63 -3.74 2.90 9.58
C ALA A 63 -3.54 1.64 10.44
N VAL A 64 -3.05 0.56 9.84
CA VAL A 64 -2.92 -0.73 10.52
C VAL A 64 -1.47 -0.98 10.92
N PRO A 65 -1.18 -1.18 12.21
CA PRO A 65 0.19 -1.41 12.67
C PRO A 65 0.85 -2.62 12.02
N PHE A 66 2.12 -2.46 11.65
CA PHE A 66 2.96 -3.56 11.18
C PHE A 66 3.49 -4.33 12.39
N THR A 67 2.76 -5.35 12.79
CA THR A 67 3.05 -6.16 13.97
C THR A 67 4.12 -7.21 13.70
N GLU A 68 4.59 -7.87 14.77
CA GLU A 68 5.50 -9.01 14.63
C GLU A 68 4.92 -10.10 13.74
N GLU A 69 3.63 -10.39 13.87
CA GLU A 69 2.96 -11.39 13.03
C GLU A 69 2.97 -10.96 11.56
N GLN A 70 2.71 -9.69 11.29
CA GLN A 70 2.77 -9.14 9.94
C GLN A 70 4.18 -9.18 9.39
N ALA A 71 5.17 -8.89 10.20
CA ALA A 71 6.57 -8.93 9.82
C ALA A 71 6.99 -10.35 9.40
N LYS A 72 6.58 -11.34 10.19
CA LYS A 72 6.87 -12.75 9.90
C LYS A 72 6.24 -13.19 8.59
N LEU A 73 4.98 -12.83 8.36
CA LEU A 73 4.29 -13.15 7.11
C LEU A 73 4.95 -12.44 5.92
N ALA A 74 5.25 -11.16 6.05
CA ALA A 74 5.90 -10.38 5.00
C ALA A 74 7.27 -10.99 4.63
N GLY A 75 8.04 -11.45 5.63
CA GLY A 75 9.30 -12.13 5.40
C GLY A 75 9.11 -13.44 4.63
N THR A 76 8.10 -14.22 5.00
CA THR A 76 7.80 -15.49 4.34
C THR A 76 7.43 -15.31 2.86
N LEU A 77 6.76 -14.21 2.52
CA LEU A 77 6.33 -13.93 1.15
C LEU A 77 7.48 -13.70 0.17
N VAL A 78 8.72 -13.57 0.65
CA VAL A 78 9.87 -13.40 -0.24
C VAL A 78 9.97 -14.53 -1.26
N VAL A 79 9.55 -15.74 -0.89
CA VAL A 79 9.63 -16.91 -1.79
C VAL A 79 8.78 -16.69 -3.04
N GLN A 80 7.55 -16.19 -2.90
CA GLN A 80 6.64 -15.98 -4.03
C GLN A 80 6.88 -14.67 -4.78
N THR A 81 7.60 -13.73 -4.18
CA THR A 81 7.72 -12.37 -4.72
C THR A 81 9.12 -11.98 -5.20
N ARG A 82 10.13 -12.80 -4.91
CA ARG A 82 11.52 -12.44 -5.25
C ARG A 82 11.76 -12.26 -6.75
N SER A 83 11.08 -13.04 -7.58
CA SER A 83 11.24 -12.94 -9.03
C SER A 83 10.78 -11.59 -9.59
N LEU A 84 9.88 -10.90 -8.86
CA LEU A 84 9.41 -9.57 -9.23
C LEU A 84 10.17 -8.45 -8.53
N GLY A 85 11.14 -8.81 -7.66
CA GLY A 85 11.91 -7.81 -6.92
C GLY A 85 11.11 -6.96 -5.96
N LEU A 86 10.03 -7.51 -5.38
CA LEU A 86 9.19 -6.74 -4.48
C LEU A 86 9.92 -6.39 -3.20
N SER A 87 9.72 -5.14 -2.74
CA SER A 87 10.32 -4.62 -1.52
C SER A 87 9.63 -5.13 -0.26
N LEU A 88 10.21 -4.84 0.90
CA LEU A 88 9.56 -5.12 2.19
C LEU A 88 8.21 -4.41 2.29
N GLY A 89 8.11 -3.16 1.84
CA GLY A 89 6.85 -2.41 1.84
C GLY A 89 5.78 -3.10 0.99
N ASP A 90 6.15 -3.58 -0.20
CA ASP A 90 5.24 -4.33 -1.07
C ASP A 90 4.73 -5.58 -0.34
N ARG A 91 5.65 -6.34 0.26
CA ARG A 91 5.29 -7.56 1.00
C ARG A 91 4.46 -7.25 2.26
N ALA A 92 4.70 -6.11 2.91
CA ALA A 92 3.89 -5.68 4.04
C ALA A 92 2.44 -5.43 3.63
N CYS A 93 2.21 -4.80 2.48
CA CYS A 93 0.88 -4.59 1.93
C CYS A 93 0.19 -5.92 1.63
N LEU A 94 0.89 -6.83 0.97
CA LEU A 94 0.36 -8.15 0.63
C LEU A 94 0.05 -8.96 1.89
N ALA A 95 0.92 -8.92 2.89
CA ALA A 95 0.71 -9.62 4.15
C ALA A 95 -0.55 -9.12 4.86
N LEU A 96 -0.77 -7.83 4.87
CA LEU A 96 -1.97 -7.24 5.46
C LEU A 96 -3.23 -7.65 4.69
N GLY A 97 -3.17 -7.64 3.37
CA GLY A 97 -4.26 -8.11 2.53
C GLY A 97 -4.64 -9.56 2.82
N LEU A 98 -3.64 -10.42 2.95
CA LEU A 98 -3.84 -11.84 3.29
C LEU A 98 -4.47 -12.00 4.67
N THR A 99 -3.96 -11.27 5.66
CA THR A 99 -4.45 -11.35 7.04
C THR A 99 -5.91 -10.91 7.14
N LEU A 100 -6.28 -9.83 6.48
CA LEU A 100 -7.63 -9.27 6.54
C LEU A 100 -8.54 -9.80 5.45
N LYS A 101 -8.04 -10.68 4.58
CA LYS A 101 -8.78 -11.25 3.45
C LYS A 101 -9.42 -10.16 2.60
N ALA A 102 -8.65 -9.12 2.32
CA ALA A 102 -9.11 -7.94 1.60
C ALA A 102 -8.39 -7.78 0.26
N ALA A 103 -9.06 -7.17 -0.70
CA ALA A 103 -8.44 -6.84 -1.98
C ALA A 103 -7.34 -5.80 -1.79
N VAL A 104 -6.32 -5.87 -2.64
CA VAL A 104 -5.17 -4.96 -2.63
C VAL A 104 -5.20 -4.10 -3.87
N TYR A 105 -4.91 -2.81 -3.71
CA TYR A 105 -4.86 -1.83 -4.78
C TYR A 105 -3.45 -1.28 -4.89
N THR A 106 -2.89 -1.33 -6.09
CA THR A 106 -1.53 -0.87 -6.37
C THR A 106 -1.46 -0.20 -7.74
N ALA A 107 -0.51 0.70 -7.91
CA ALA A 107 -0.18 1.25 -9.22
C ALA A 107 0.93 0.46 -9.93
N ASP A 108 1.50 -0.53 -9.27
CA ASP A 108 2.62 -1.33 -9.81
C ASP A 108 2.11 -2.47 -10.69
N LYS A 109 2.30 -2.33 -12.00
CA LYS A 109 1.85 -3.32 -12.98
C LYS A 109 2.53 -4.67 -12.84
N SER A 110 3.68 -4.75 -12.19
CA SER A 110 4.40 -6.01 -12.01
C SER A 110 3.65 -7.00 -11.12
N TRP A 111 2.69 -6.53 -10.31
CA TRP A 111 1.90 -7.40 -9.44
C TRP A 111 0.81 -8.16 -10.17
N LYS A 112 0.61 -7.87 -11.44
CA LYS A 112 -0.49 -8.46 -12.26
C LYS A 112 -0.53 -9.98 -12.21
N ASN A 113 0.62 -10.62 -12.17
CA ASN A 113 0.73 -12.08 -12.22
C ASN A 113 0.97 -12.75 -10.85
N LEU A 114 0.89 -11.98 -9.76
CA LEU A 114 1.00 -12.55 -8.42
C LEU A 114 -0.21 -13.44 -8.12
N LYS A 115 0.08 -14.66 -7.65
CA LYS A 115 -0.95 -15.66 -7.30
C LYS A 115 -0.79 -16.00 -5.82
N LEU A 116 -1.43 -15.23 -4.97
CA LEU A 116 -1.34 -15.38 -3.51
C LEU A 116 -2.69 -15.66 -2.86
N GLY A 117 -3.73 -15.96 -3.67
CA GLY A 117 -5.08 -16.10 -3.14
C GLY A 117 -5.74 -14.75 -2.80
N LEU A 118 -5.17 -13.67 -3.29
CA LEU A 118 -5.68 -12.30 -3.11
C LEU A 118 -6.21 -11.75 -4.43
N ARG A 119 -7.21 -10.90 -4.33
CA ARG A 119 -7.58 -10.04 -5.46
C ARG A 119 -6.66 -8.82 -5.46
N ILE A 120 -5.95 -8.65 -6.55
CA ILE A 120 -5.04 -7.52 -6.74
C ILE A 120 -5.57 -6.67 -7.88
N HIS A 121 -5.82 -5.40 -7.61
CA HIS A 121 -6.31 -4.43 -8.58
C HIS A 121 -5.18 -3.47 -8.94
N ILE A 122 -4.81 -3.47 -10.21
CA ILE A 122 -3.84 -2.52 -10.76
C ILE A 122 -4.63 -1.29 -11.20
N ILE A 123 -4.35 -0.13 -10.62
CA ILE A 123 -5.13 1.09 -10.89
C ILE A 123 -4.73 1.82 -12.17
N ARG A 124 -3.59 1.47 -12.75
CA ARG A 124 -3.12 2.08 -14.00
C ARG A 124 -3.43 1.28 -15.22
#